data_2267fff3a7b6b7a7e2a478c2d2e2698e
#
_entry.id   2267fff3a7b6b7a7e2a478c2d2e2698e
#
_cell.length_a   1.000
_cell.length_b   1.000
_cell.length_c   1.000
_cell.angle_alpha   90.00
_cell.angle_beta   90.00
_cell.angle_gamma   90.00
#
_symmetry.space_group_name_H-M   'P 1'
#
loop_
_entity.id
_entity.type
_entity.pdbx_description
1 polymer ?
#
loop_
_entity_poly.entity_id
_entity_poly.type
_entity_poly.pdbx_seq_one_letter_code
_entity_poly.pdbx_strand_id
1 'polypeptide(L)'
;MQIPRHFTKKNTGPYSGIDFRTISSEIRDPDGTIVFSHENIEVPSEWSQVACDVLAQKYFRKAGIPIYTKKVEENDVPSWLWRSMPDEKKLAKLSKQKQYRGEHTAKEVFHRLSGTWTYWGWKAGYFDTENDALAYYEEMLHMLCKQMCAPNSPQWFNTGL
;
A
#
# COMPACT_ATOMS: atom_id res chain seq x y z
N MET A 1 -19.77 14.10 0.71
CA MET A 1 -19.48 14.48 -0.70
C MET A 1 -19.61 13.27 -1.61
N GLN A 2 -19.99 13.51 -2.87
CA GLN A 2 -20.07 12.50 -3.93
C GLN A 2 -18.72 12.44 -4.67
N ILE A 3 -18.25 11.24 -4.95
CA ILE A 3 -16.96 11.02 -5.64
C ILE A 3 -17.23 10.35 -6.99
N PRO A 4 -17.14 11.09 -8.11
CA PRO A 4 -17.25 10.49 -9.43
C PRO A 4 -16.00 9.66 -9.76
N ARG A 5 -16.20 8.58 -10.53
CA ARG A 5 -15.10 7.76 -11.07
C ARG A 5 -14.62 8.34 -12.39
N HIS A 6 -13.32 8.58 -12.53
CA HIS A 6 -12.68 9.05 -13.76
C HIS A 6 -11.77 8.00 -14.37
N PHE A 7 -10.99 7.31 -13.56
CA PHE A 7 -9.97 6.36 -14.01
C PHE A 7 -10.37 4.92 -13.79
N THR A 8 -11.22 4.65 -12.79
CA THR A 8 -11.63 3.30 -12.41
C THR A 8 -13.09 3.05 -12.76
N LYS A 9 -13.45 1.76 -12.88
CA LYS A 9 -14.83 1.34 -13.08
C LYS A 9 -15.30 0.55 -11.87
N LYS A 10 -16.58 0.70 -11.53
CA LYS A 10 -17.20 -0.07 -10.45
C LYS A 10 -17.02 -1.58 -10.71
N ASN A 11 -16.65 -2.34 -9.69
CA ASN A 11 -16.49 -3.80 -9.71
C ASN A 11 -15.37 -4.34 -10.61
N THR A 12 -14.42 -3.50 -11.06
CA THR A 12 -13.25 -3.97 -11.83
C THR A 12 -11.97 -4.01 -11.02
N GLY A 13 -11.97 -3.37 -9.85
CA GLY A 13 -10.80 -3.18 -9.00
C GLY A 13 -9.89 -2.03 -9.45
N PRO A 14 -9.07 -1.51 -8.53
CA PRO A 14 -8.29 -0.28 -8.75
C PRO A 14 -7.15 -0.44 -9.74
N TYR A 15 -6.68 -1.66 -9.95
CA TYR A 15 -5.52 -1.97 -10.82
C TYR A 15 -5.93 -2.50 -12.19
N SER A 16 -7.21 -2.45 -12.54
CA SER A 16 -7.68 -2.87 -13.85
C SER A 16 -7.00 -2.05 -14.96
N GLY A 17 -6.40 -2.73 -15.93
CA GLY A 17 -5.64 -2.09 -17.01
C GLY A 17 -4.26 -1.56 -16.61
N ILE A 18 -3.74 -1.94 -15.44
CA ILE A 18 -2.39 -1.62 -14.99
C ILE A 18 -1.59 -2.90 -14.86
N ASP A 19 -0.50 -3.00 -15.61
CA ASP A 19 0.43 -4.12 -15.54
C ASP A 19 1.46 -3.89 -14.44
N PHE A 20 1.89 -4.98 -13.81
CA PHE A 20 2.94 -4.99 -12.79
C PHE A 20 4.10 -5.88 -13.23
N ARG A 21 5.30 -5.53 -12.79
CA ARG A 21 6.52 -6.30 -13.00
C ARG A 21 7.30 -6.49 -11.71
N THR A 22 8.14 -7.50 -11.68
CA THR A 22 9.07 -7.74 -10.57
C THR A 22 10.43 -7.17 -10.92
N ILE A 23 11.03 -6.45 -9.97
CA ILE A 23 12.35 -5.85 -10.09
C ILE A 23 13.20 -6.16 -8.86
N SER A 24 14.50 -5.86 -8.96
CA SER A 24 15.43 -5.78 -7.83
C SER A 24 15.95 -4.35 -7.71
N SER A 25 16.23 -3.91 -6.48
CA SER A 25 16.83 -2.61 -6.18
C SER A 25 18.08 -2.82 -5.33
N GLU A 26 19.22 -2.26 -5.76
CA GLU A 26 20.50 -2.36 -5.07
C GLU A 26 21.14 -0.99 -4.93
N ILE A 27 21.84 -0.79 -3.80
CA ILE A 27 22.80 0.31 -3.64
C ILE A 27 24.17 -0.32 -3.45
N ARG A 28 25.15 0.18 -4.21
CA ARG A 28 26.55 -0.22 -4.08
C ARG A 28 27.39 0.98 -3.69
N ASP A 29 28.35 0.74 -2.82
CA ASP A 29 29.42 1.70 -2.53
C ASP A 29 30.38 1.84 -3.72
N PRO A 30 31.21 2.89 -3.77
CA PRO A 30 32.20 3.09 -4.83
C PRO A 30 33.19 1.92 -5.01
N ASP A 31 33.39 1.11 -3.98
CA ASP A 31 34.21 -0.11 -4.03
C ASP A 31 33.47 -1.35 -4.56
N GLY A 32 32.18 -1.19 -4.90
CA GLY A 32 31.31 -2.26 -5.42
C GLY A 32 30.59 -3.05 -4.36
N THR A 33 30.80 -2.80 -3.08
CA THR A 33 30.10 -3.49 -1.99
C THR A 33 28.62 -3.15 -1.97
N ILE A 34 27.75 -4.17 -1.90
CA ILE A 34 26.31 -3.99 -1.79
C ILE A 34 25.96 -3.55 -0.37
N VAL A 35 25.50 -2.32 -0.21
CA VAL A 35 25.03 -1.76 1.07
C VAL A 35 23.54 -1.90 1.28
N PHE A 36 22.78 -2.09 0.19
CA PHE A 36 21.35 -2.37 0.21
C PHE A 36 21.01 -3.27 -0.96
N SER A 37 20.20 -4.29 -0.70
CA SER A 37 19.59 -5.12 -1.73
C SER A 37 18.16 -5.47 -1.31
N HIS A 38 17.23 -5.33 -2.23
CA HIS A 38 15.86 -5.77 -2.08
C HIS A 38 15.40 -6.40 -3.39
N GLU A 39 15.21 -7.70 -3.36
CA GLU A 39 14.81 -8.49 -4.52
C GLU A 39 13.31 -8.76 -4.54
N ASN A 40 12.81 -9.15 -5.71
CA ASN A 40 11.41 -9.56 -5.91
C ASN A 40 10.39 -8.47 -5.50
N ILE A 41 10.68 -7.22 -5.85
CA ILE A 41 9.78 -6.10 -5.61
C ILE A 41 8.77 -6.01 -6.76
N GLU A 42 7.47 -6.04 -6.44
CA GLU A 42 6.40 -5.83 -7.40
C GLU A 42 6.08 -4.33 -7.53
N VAL A 43 6.16 -3.81 -8.75
CA VAL A 43 5.93 -2.39 -9.07
C VAL A 43 5.10 -2.26 -10.36
N PRO A 44 4.42 -1.12 -10.60
CA PRO A 44 3.78 -0.87 -11.90
C PRO A 44 4.82 -0.91 -13.03
N SER A 45 4.49 -1.58 -14.14
CA SER A 45 5.43 -1.83 -15.24
C SER A 45 5.96 -0.57 -15.90
N GLU A 46 5.18 0.52 -15.88
CA GLU A 46 5.54 1.80 -16.47
C GLU A 46 6.53 2.63 -15.63
N TRP A 47 6.77 2.26 -14.36
CA TRP A 47 7.68 3.01 -13.51
C TRP A 47 9.14 2.86 -13.97
N SER A 48 9.86 3.97 -14.00
CA SER A 48 11.31 3.94 -14.25
C SER A 48 12.04 3.21 -13.12
N GLN A 49 13.23 2.68 -13.39
CA GLN A 49 14.07 2.05 -12.37
C GLN A 49 14.34 2.99 -11.20
N VAL A 50 14.64 4.28 -11.50
CA VAL A 50 14.88 5.29 -10.47
C VAL A 50 13.68 5.48 -9.54
N ALA A 51 12.46 5.55 -10.09
CA ALA A 51 11.24 5.66 -9.27
C ALA A 51 11.05 4.42 -8.38
N CYS A 52 11.31 3.24 -8.92
CA CYS A 52 11.25 1.98 -8.18
C CYS A 52 12.29 1.92 -7.06
N ASP A 53 13.53 2.36 -7.33
CA ASP A 53 14.61 2.41 -6.35
C ASP A 53 14.28 3.37 -5.20
N VAL A 54 13.74 4.55 -5.51
CA VAL A 54 13.30 5.51 -4.48
C VAL A 54 12.20 4.91 -3.61
N LEU A 55 11.20 4.26 -4.22
CA LEU A 55 10.13 3.58 -3.47
C LEU A 55 10.69 2.50 -2.54
N ALA A 56 11.51 1.59 -3.08
CA ALA A 56 12.05 0.46 -2.35
C ALA A 56 13.01 0.89 -1.23
N GLN A 57 13.89 1.83 -1.51
CA GLN A 57 14.93 2.25 -0.58
C GLN A 57 14.44 3.16 0.53
N LYS A 58 13.51 4.08 0.19
CA LYS A 58 13.07 5.13 1.11
C LYS A 58 11.70 4.87 1.73
N TYR A 59 10.74 4.34 0.99
CA TYR A 59 9.34 4.36 1.38
C TYR A 59 8.77 3.01 1.77
N PHE A 60 9.35 1.90 1.35
CA PHE A 60 8.98 0.59 1.89
C PHE A 60 9.32 0.50 3.37
N ARG A 61 8.40 -0.02 4.16
CA ARG A 61 8.69 -0.46 5.52
C ARG A 61 9.65 -1.65 5.47
N LYS A 62 10.76 -1.55 6.18
CA LYS A 62 11.83 -2.55 6.13
C LYS A 62 11.54 -3.77 7.01
N ALA A 63 10.67 -3.63 8.01
CA ALA A 63 10.34 -4.68 8.97
C ALA A 63 8.99 -4.39 9.64
N GLY A 64 8.53 -5.32 10.48
CA GLY A 64 7.38 -5.11 11.35
C GLY A 64 6.01 -5.38 10.69
N ILE A 65 5.96 -5.79 9.43
CA ILE A 65 4.70 -6.18 8.78
C ILE A 65 4.39 -7.63 9.13
N PRO A 66 3.30 -7.91 9.87
CA PRO A 66 2.95 -9.28 10.24
C PRO A 66 2.55 -10.10 9.01
N ILE A 67 3.04 -11.34 8.93
CA ILE A 67 2.72 -12.28 7.82
C ILE A 67 1.22 -12.64 7.83
N TYR A 68 0.63 -12.74 9.01
CA TYR A 68 -0.80 -13.00 9.18
C TYR A 68 -1.48 -11.87 9.92
N THR A 69 -2.54 -11.36 9.31
CA THR A 69 -3.41 -10.35 9.91
C THR A 69 -4.84 -10.86 10.00
N LYS A 70 -5.62 -10.23 10.86
CA LYS A 70 -7.08 -10.39 10.93
C LYS A 70 -7.73 -9.01 10.91
N LYS A 71 -8.92 -8.92 10.33
CA LYS A 71 -9.73 -7.71 10.37
C LYS A 71 -10.27 -7.47 11.77
N VAL A 72 -10.32 -6.20 12.15
CA VAL A 72 -10.97 -5.74 13.39
C VAL A 72 -12.33 -5.20 13.00
N GLU A 73 -13.38 -5.93 13.41
CA GLU A 73 -14.75 -5.48 13.21
C GLU A 73 -14.96 -4.13 13.92
N GLU A 74 -15.53 -3.18 13.20
CA GLU A 74 -15.80 -1.85 13.71
C GLU A 74 -17.20 -1.42 13.26
N ASN A 75 -18.03 -1.03 14.24
CA ASN A 75 -19.37 -0.52 13.98
C ASN A 75 -19.30 0.73 13.10
N ASP A 76 -20.27 0.88 12.22
CA ASP A 76 -20.42 2.03 11.31
C ASP A 76 -19.24 2.22 10.31
N VAL A 77 -18.42 1.20 10.13
CA VAL A 77 -17.36 1.15 9.12
C VAL A 77 -17.61 -0.01 8.17
N PRO A 78 -17.59 0.20 6.85
CA PRO A 78 -17.72 -0.89 5.87
C PRO A 78 -16.65 -1.97 6.07
N SER A 79 -17.01 -3.23 5.94
CA SER A 79 -16.13 -4.36 6.27
C SER A 79 -14.83 -4.38 5.44
N TRP A 80 -14.87 -3.91 4.19
CA TRP A 80 -13.67 -3.80 3.34
C TRP A 80 -12.68 -2.75 3.85
N LEU A 81 -13.16 -1.76 4.63
CA LEU A 81 -12.36 -0.68 5.20
C LEU A 81 -11.90 -0.95 6.64
N TRP A 82 -12.32 -2.06 7.23
CA TRP A 82 -11.88 -2.44 8.58
C TRP A 82 -10.37 -2.52 8.67
N ARG A 83 -9.83 -2.01 9.77
CA ARG A 83 -8.40 -2.08 10.09
C ARG A 83 -7.96 -3.53 10.23
N SER A 84 -6.70 -3.77 10.00
CA SER A 84 -6.07 -5.06 10.24
C SER A 84 -5.18 -5.00 11.48
N MET A 85 -5.11 -6.11 12.21
CA MET A 85 -4.19 -6.30 13.33
C MET A 85 -3.47 -7.65 13.19
N PRO A 86 -2.33 -7.86 13.86
CA PRO A 86 -1.66 -9.15 13.87
C PRO A 86 -2.59 -10.29 14.32
N ASP A 87 -2.59 -11.40 13.61
CA ASP A 87 -3.25 -12.65 14.04
C ASP A 87 -2.27 -13.46 14.89
N GLU A 88 -2.21 -13.15 16.19
CA GLU A 88 -1.28 -13.76 17.13
C GLU A 88 -1.37 -15.29 17.15
N LYS A 89 -2.57 -15.85 16.95
CA LYS A 89 -2.78 -17.31 16.94
C LYS A 89 -2.10 -17.96 15.74
N LYS A 90 -2.13 -17.32 14.58
CA LYS A 90 -1.47 -17.82 13.37
C LYS A 90 0.03 -17.53 13.42
N LEU A 91 0.43 -16.36 13.90
CA LEU A 91 1.83 -15.99 14.04
C LEU A 91 2.58 -16.91 15.00
N ALA A 92 1.98 -17.30 16.11
CA ALA A 92 2.56 -18.21 17.08
C ALA A 92 2.94 -19.59 16.51
N LYS A 93 2.37 -20.00 15.38
CA LYS A 93 2.72 -21.23 14.67
C LYS A 93 4.02 -21.12 13.85
N LEU A 94 4.53 -19.91 13.69
CA LEU A 94 5.78 -19.64 12.96
C LEU A 94 6.93 -19.40 13.94
N SER A 95 8.15 -19.67 13.50
CA SER A 95 9.34 -19.21 14.23
C SER A 95 9.36 -17.67 14.30
N LYS A 96 9.87 -17.10 15.38
CA LYS A 96 9.89 -15.64 15.60
C LYS A 96 10.43 -14.85 14.41
N GLN A 97 11.47 -15.38 13.75
CA GLN A 97 12.09 -14.76 12.58
C GLN A 97 11.19 -14.71 11.34
N LYS A 98 10.16 -15.56 11.26
CA LYS A 98 9.23 -15.66 10.13
C LYS A 98 7.88 -15.00 10.40
N GLN A 99 7.66 -14.39 11.56
CA GLN A 99 6.38 -13.79 11.92
C GLN A 99 6.14 -12.44 11.26
N TYR A 100 7.24 -11.71 10.96
CA TYR A 100 7.20 -10.36 10.42
C TYR A 100 8.15 -10.24 9.22
N ARG A 101 7.82 -9.33 8.31
CA ARG A 101 8.60 -9.02 7.12
C ARG A 101 8.60 -7.51 6.83
N GLY A 102 9.30 -7.11 5.80
CA GLY A 102 9.16 -5.80 5.16
C GLY A 102 8.07 -5.80 4.08
N GLU A 103 7.74 -4.63 3.57
CA GLU A 103 6.94 -4.46 2.35
C GLU A 103 7.76 -4.91 1.13
N HIS A 104 7.10 -5.50 0.13
CA HIS A 104 7.75 -5.98 -1.10
C HIS A 104 6.93 -5.68 -2.37
N THR A 105 5.77 -5.06 -2.22
CA THR A 105 4.97 -4.63 -3.36
C THR A 105 4.50 -3.20 -3.20
N ALA A 106 4.54 -2.43 -4.29
CA ALA A 106 4.00 -1.08 -4.35
C ALA A 106 2.51 -1.05 -3.96
N LYS A 107 1.77 -2.14 -4.22
CA LYS A 107 0.36 -2.26 -3.82
C LYS A 107 0.16 -2.13 -2.32
N GLU A 108 1.08 -2.68 -1.50
CA GLU A 108 1.00 -2.55 -0.04
C GLU A 108 1.12 -1.08 0.38
N VAL A 109 2.05 -0.35 -0.23
CA VAL A 109 2.26 1.08 0.04
C VAL A 109 1.03 1.89 -0.38
N PHE A 110 0.55 1.70 -1.59
CA PHE A 110 -0.63 2.43 -2.09
C PHE A 110 -1.88 2.11 -1.25
N HIS A 111 -2.05 0.85 -0.88
CA HIS A 111 -3.17 0.41 -0.04
C HIS A 111 -3.16 1.07 1.34
N ARG A 112 -2.00 1.09 2.05
CA ARG A 112 -1.95 1.70 3.38
C ARG A 112 -2.16 3.20 3.35
N LEU A 113 -1.69 3.89 2.30
CA LEU A 113 -1.95 5.32 2.10
C LEU A 113 -3.43 5.58 1.83
N SER A 114 -3.93 5.05 0.71
CA SER A 114 -5.31 5.29 0.26
C SER A 114 -6.34 4.74 1.25
N GLY A 115 -6.09 3.57 1.82
CA GLY A 115 -6.96 2.97 2.83
C GLY A 115 -7.07 3.82 4.08
N THR A 116 -5.96 4.34 4.58
CA THR A 116 -5.95 5.20 5.77
C THR A 116 -6.65 6.53 5.51
N TRP A 117 -6.39 7.19 4.37
CA TRP A 117 -7.08 8.43 4.02
C TRP A 117 -8.58 8.21 3.84
N THR A 118 -8.98 7.10 3.22
CA THR A 118 -10.39 6.74 3.09
C THR A 118 -11.04 6.49 4.46
N TYR A 119 -10.35 5.75 5.33
CA TYR A 119 -10.82 5.50 6.69
C TYR A 119 -11.01 6.80 7.48
N TRP A 120 -10.05 7.71 7.43
CA TRP A 120 -10.19 9.02 8.07
C TRP A 120 -11.36 9.83 7.50
N GLY A 121 -11.51 9.84 6.17
CA GLY A 121 -12.63 10.51 5.52
C GLY A 121 -13.98 9.90 5.88
N TRP A 122 -14.06 8.57 5.98
CA TRP A 122 -15.26 7.88 6.44
C TRP A 122 -15.62 8.26 7.87
N LYS A 123 -14.67 8.15 8.80
CA LYS A 123 -14.89 8.51 10.21
C LYS A 123 -15.23 9.98 10.42
N ALA A 124 -14.77 10.86 9.55
CA ALA A 124 -15.07 12.29 9.56
C ALA A 124 -16.38 12.64 8.81
N GLY A 125 -17.09 11.65 8.25
CA GLY A 125 -18.36 11.87 7.56
C GLY A 125 -18.22 12.61 6.22
N TYR A 126 -17.09 12.50 5.52
CA TYR A 126 -16.86 13.19 4.26
C TYR A 126 -17.61 12.60 3.08
N PHE A 127 -17.89 11.31 3.09
CA PHE A 127 -18.56 10.61 2.00
C PHE A 127 -20.06 10.53 2.22
N ASP A 128 -20.85 10.73 1.17
CA ASP A 128 -22.31 10.63 1.24
C ASP A 128 -22.75 9.16 1.31
N THR A 129 -22.02 8.27 0.64
CA THR A 129 -22.32 6.84 0.61
C THR A 129 -21.05 5.99 0.70
N GLU A 130 -21.22 4.69 0.98
CA GLU A 130 -20.14 3.70 0.91
C GLU A 130 -19.52 3.61 -0.50
N ASN A 131 -20.34 3.77 -1.54
CA ASN A 131 -19.84 3.79 -2.91
C ASN A 131 -18.92 4.99 -3.19
N ASP A 132 -19.16 6.15 -2.57
CA ASP A 132 -18.28 7.32 -2.69
C ASP A 132 -16.95 7.07 -2.01
N ALA A 133 -16.95 6.45 -0.83
CA ALA A 133 -15.73 6.06 -0.13
C ALA A 133 -14.90 5.06 -0.95
N LEU A 134 -15.56 4.04 -1.52
CA LEU A 134 -14.90 3.05 -2.36
C LEU A 134 -14.37 3.68 -3.66
N ALA A 135 -15.13 4.60 -4.27
CA ALA A 135 -14.66 5.35 -5.43
C ALA A 135 -13.41 6.16 -5.10
N TYR A 136 -13.41 6.91 -3.99
CA TYR A 136 -12.23 7.65 -3.55
C TYR A 136 -11.01 6.74 -3.36
N TYR A 137 -11.19 5.62 -2.66
CA TYR A 137 -10.12 4.65 -2.42
C TYR A 137 -9.50 4.13 -3.73
N GLU A 138 -10.33 3.68 -4.66
CA GLU A 138 -9.87 3.11 -5.93
C GLU A 138 -9.26 4.15 -6.87
N GLU A 139 -9.85 5.36 -6.96
CA GLU A 139 -9.30 6.48 -7.74
C GLU A 139 -7.93 6.91 -7.20
N MET A 140 -7.77 7.02 -5.87
CA MET A 140 -6.48 7.35 -5.25
C MET A 140 -5.42 6.29 -5.50
N LEU A 141 -5.77 4.99 -5.39
CA LEU A 141 -4.88 3.90 -5.74
C LEU A 141 -4.41 4.01 -7.19
N HIS A 142 -5.33 4.24 -8.11
CA HIS A 142 -5.01 4.41 -9.53
C HIS A 142 -4.06 5.59 -9.76
N MET A 143 -4.37 6.74 -9.18
CA MET A 143 -3.54 7.95 -9.34
C MET A 143 -2.14 7.78 -8.76
N LEU A 144 -1.98 7.15 -7.60
CA LEU A 144 -0.66 6.82 -7.03
C LEU A 144 0.10 5.86 -7.94
N CYS A 145 -0.56 4.83 -8.43
CA CYS A 145 0.00 3.81 -9.32
C CYS A 145 0.49 4.41 -10.65
N LYS A 146 -0.25 5.36 -11.20
CA LYS A 146 0.07 6.07 -12.46
C LYS A 146 0.93 7.32 -12.26
N GLN A 147 1.43 7.57 -11.05
CA GLN A 147 2.23 8.76 -10.70
C GLN A 147 1.52 10.11 -11.01
N MET A 148 0.19 10.11 -11.01
CA MET A 148 -0.62 11.32 -11.21
C MET A 148 -0.67 12.20 -9.96
N CYS A 149 -0.43 11.61 -8.79
CA CYS A 149 -0.30 12.29 -7.51
C CYS A 149 0.73 11.59 -6.63
N ALA A 150 1.27 12.32 -5.68
CA ALA A 150 2.13 11.79 -4.64
C ALA A 150 1.96 12.60 -3.36
N PRO A 151 1.87 11.96 -2.19
CA PRO A 151 1.89 12.70 -0.94
C PRO A 151 3.29 13.23 -0.64
N ASN A 152 3.38 14.19 0.27
CA ASN A 152 4.65 14.64 0.81
C ASN A 152 5.37 13.50 1.57
N SER A 153 6.70 13.52 1.58
CA SER A 153 7.56 12.44 2.14
C SER A 153 7.12 11.92 3.51
N PRO A 154 6.73 12.74 4.50
CA PRO A 154 6.26 12.22 5.79
C PRO A 154 5.06 11.28 5.70
N GLN A 155 4.15 11.48 4.75
CA GLN A 155 2.99 10.61 4.54
C GLN A 155 3.42 9.20 4.10
N TRP A 156 4.40 9.11 3.20
CA TRP A 156 4.92 7.83 2.74
C TRP A 156 5.46 6.95 3.87
N PHE A 157 6.04 7.55 4.91
CA PHE A 157 6.61 6.83 6.06
C PHE A 157 5.56 6.51 7.14
N ASN A 158 4.69 7.47 7.44
CA ASN A 158 3.92 7.47 8.68
C ASN A 158 2.45 7.07 8.50
N THR A 159 1.90 7.15 7.28
CA THR A 159 0.48 6.85 7.04
C THR A 159 0.25 5.35 6.94
N GLY A 160 -0.76 4.86 7.65
CA GLY A 160 -1.18 3.45 7.63
C GLY A 160 -0.26 2.53 8.45
N LEU A 161 0.28 3.03 9.54
CA LEU A 161 1.01 2.23 10.54
C LEU A 161 0.08 1.39 11.39
#